data_4e96c4ff69360f658db49c07198c8163
#
_entry.id   4e96c4ff69360f658db49c07198c8163
#
_cell.length_a   1.000
_cell.length_b   1.000
_cell.length_c   1.000
_cell.angle_alpha   90.00
_cell.angle_beta   90.00
_cell.angle_gamma   90.00
#
_symmetry.space_group_name_H-M   'P 1'
#
loop_
_entity.id
_entity.type
_entity.pdbx_description
1 polymer ?
#
loop_
_entity_poly.entity_id
_entity_poly.type
_entity_poly.pdbx_seq_one_letter_code
_entity_poly.pdbx_strand_id
1 'polypeptide(L)'
;MGAKDITEKTLEAYNDVFADIINVLLFNGKLLVDENDLEEDAPRSSYKTKGKIHEMERDVSKFWKKFNVRIAFFGFENQTETDSCMAPRIIGYDGTAYRSQLLDVDEKGKIKGIYPVVTLVLYFGTKRWDKAKTLYETFDIPNELKPYVNDYRINLFEIAYLSDEQVNMFQSDFRYVADYFVQSRKNKDYTPTPGTIRHVHETLQLLEALTGDIRFEESIKLADGGANTMSELLLDRMETKAEARGKEIGKEIGKEIGKEIGKALINRLYETLFDSGRIDDAIRASKDETYRNQLIQELLSDEEQ
;
A
#
# COMPACT_ATOMS: atom_id res chain seq x y z
N MET A 1 -10.07 -11.09 -15.64
CA MET A 1 -9.32 -11.04 -14.38
C MET A 1 -7.88 -10.72 -14.68
N GLY A 2 -7.30 -9.69 -14.07
CA GLY A 2 -5.89 -9.39 -14.20
C GLY A 2 -5.03 -10.31 -13.32
N ALA A 3 -3.73 -10.42 -13.61
CA ALA A 3 -2.78 -11.16 -12.77
C ALA A 3 -2.79 -10.70 -11.30
N LYS A 4 -3.08 -9.41 -11.08
CA LYS A 4 -3.22 -8.78 -9.77
C LYS A 4 -4.30 -9.42 -8.89
N ASP A 5 -5.51 -9.67 -9.46
CA ASP A 5 -6.62 -10.26 -8.69
C ASP A 5 -6.29 -11.68 -8.21
N ILE A 6 -5.60 -12.46 -9.06
CA ILE A 6 -5.20 -13.83 -8.71
C ILE A 6 -4.19 -13.82 -7.57
N THR A 7 -3.25 -12.88 -7.58
CA THR A 7 -2.19 -12.79 -6.58
C THR A 7 -2.74 -12.35 -5.22
N GLU A 8 -3.61 -11.33 -5.21
CA GLU A 8 -4.25 -10.83 -3.97
C GLU A 8 -5.00 -11.95 -3.24
N LYS A 9 -5.66 -12.86 -3.95
CA LYS A 9 -6.38 -13.99 -3.38
C LYS A 9 -5.47 -15.00 -2.68
N THR A 10 -4.21 -15.10 -3.08
CA THR A 10 -3.34 -16.18 -2.58
C THR A 10 -3.01 -16.02 -1.10
N LEU A 11 -2.55 -14.86 -0.61
CA LEU A 11 -2.23 -14.66 0.81
C LEU A 11 -3.50 -14.72 1.69
N GLU A 12 -4.53 -14.01 1.33
CA GLU A 12 -5.79 -13.92 2.10
C GLU A 12 -6.60 -15.23 2.08
N ALA A 13 -6.24 -16.17 1.20
CA ALA A 13 -6.85 -17.50 1.18
C ALA A 13 -6.37 -18.38 2.36
N TYR A 14 -5.24 -18.08 2.99
CA TYR A 14 -4.80 -18.79 4.19
C TYR A 14 -5.71 -18.48 5.37
N ASN A 15 -6.13 -19.53 6.09
CA ASN A 15 -7.09 -19.41 7.18
C ASN A 15 -6.57 -18.57 8.36
N ASP A 16 -5.29 -18.67 8.69
CA ASP A 16 -4.64 -17.89 9.73
C ASP A 16 -4.66 -16.38 9.36
N VAL A 17 -4.36 -16.04 8.11
CA VAL A 17 -4.40 -14.67 7.60
C VAL A 17 -5.83 -14.14 7.56
N PHE A 18 -6.76 -14.93 7.02
CA PHE A 18 -8.16 -14.55 6.94
C PHE A 18 -8.80 -14.31 8.31
N ALA A 19 -8.59 -15.22 9.25
CA ALA A 19 -9.10 -15.08 10.63
C ALA A 19 -8.52 -13.85 11.32
N ASP A 20 -7.24 -13.59 11.15
CA ASP A 20 -6.54 -12.46 11.76
C ASP A 20 -7.08 -11.12 11.24
N ILE A 21 -7.27 -10.99 9.92
CA ILE A 21 -7.89 -9.79 9.32
C ILE A 21 -9.27 -9.53 9.92
N ILE A 22 -10.13 -10.55 10.01
CA ILE A 22 -11.46 -10.42 10.62
C ILE A 22 -11.36 -10.03 12.09
N ASN A 23 -10.49 -10.70 12.88
CA ASN A 23 -10.33 -10.42 14.30
C ASN A 23 -9.84 -9.00 14.57
N VAL A 24 -8.89 -8.50 13.77
CA VAL A 24 -8.37 -7.15 13.95
C VAL A 24 -9.38 -6.10 13.48
N LEU A 25 -9.90 -6.23 12.25
CA LEU A 25 -10.69 -5.18 11.64
C LEU A 25 -12.13 -5.11 12.17
N LEU A 26 -12.80 -6.24 12.36
CA LEU A 26 -14.17 -6.26 12.87
C LEU A 26 -14.25 -6.33 14.40
N PHE A 27 -13.33 -7.07 15.03
CA PHE A 27 -13.43 -7.37 16.46
C PHE A 27 -12.37 -6.67 17.30
N ASN A 28 -11.63 -5.71 16.71
CA ASN A 28 -10.61 -4.89 17.40
C ASN A 28 -9.58 -5.75 18.16
N GLY A 29 -9.05 -6.78 17.48
CA GLY A 29 -8.03 -7.70 18.00
C GLY A 29 -8.54 -8.80 18.93
N LYS A 30 -9.86 -8.90 19.16
CA LYS A 30 -10.43 -10.03 19.91
C LYS A 30 -10.39 -11.29 19.03
N LEU A 31 -9.76 -12.34 19.50
CA LEU A 31 -9.65 -13.64 18.82
C LEU A 31 -10.97 -14.40 18.88
N LEU A 32 -11.95 -14.00 18.08
CA LEU A 32 -13.27 -14.63 18.01
C LEU A 32 -13.37 -15.67 16.90
N VAL A 33 -12.66 -15.44 15.79
CA VAL A 33 -12.59 -16.37 14.65
C VAL A 33 -11.27 -17.13 14.76
N ASP A 34 -11.36 -18.46 14.91
CA ASP A 34 -10.22 -19.36 14.86
C ASP A 34 -10.00 -19.84 13.41
N GLU A 35 -8.74 -20.03 13.02
CA GLU A 35 -8.40 -20.50 11.66
C GLU A 35 -9.01 -21.85 11.33
N ASN A 36 -9.19 -22.72 12.35
CA ASN A 36 -9.79 -24.04 12.21
C ASN A 36 -11.34 -23.99 12.09
N ASP A 37 -11.94 -22.86 12.44
CA ASP A 37 -13.38 -22.63 12.32
C ASP A 37 -13.78 -22.11 10.93
N LEU A 38 -12.81 -21.89 10.02
CA LEU A 38 -13.03 -21.40 8.67
C LEU A 38 -13.15 -22.53 7.66
N GLU A 39 -14.20 -22.48 6.84
CA GLU A 39 -14.43 -23.37 5.73
C GLU A 39 -14.41 -22.59 4.42
N GLU A 40 -13.65 -23.06 3.44
CA GLU A 40 -13.63 -22.43 2.14
C GLU A 40 -15.00 -22.50 1.47
N ASP A 41 -15.41 -21.40 0.89
CA ASP A 41 -16.51 -21.38 -0.06
C ASP A 41 -15.93 -21.48 -1.47
N ALA A 42 -16.61 -22.22 -2.34
CA ALA A 42 -16.31 -22.16 -3.76
C ALA A 42 -17.02 -20.90 -4.32
N PRO A 43 -16.33 -19.79 -4.52
CA PRO A 43 -16.95 -18.53 -4.87
C PRO A 43 -17.39 -18.54 -6.33
N ARG A 44 -18.57 -19.05 -6.61
CA ARG A 44 -19.15 -19.00 -7.97
C ARG A 44 -20.57 -18.50 -7.95
N SER A 45 -20.66 -17.18 -8.13
CA SER A 45 -21.93 -16.56 -8.49
C SER A 45 -21.89 -16.18 -9.95
N SER A 46 -22.60 -16.94 -10.78
CA SER A 46 -22.74 -16.57 -12.19
C SER A 46 -24.19 -16.14 -12.45
N TYR A 47 -24.37 -15.06 -13.20
CA TYR A 47 -25.66 -14.68 -13.75
C TYR A 47 -25.58 -14.54 -15.27
N LYS A 48 -26.67 -14.85 -15.95
CA LYS A 48 -26.73 -14.80 -17.41
C LYS A 48 -27.46 -13.55 -17.87
N THR A 49 -26.78 -12.65 -18.54
CA THR A 49 -27.37 -11.46 -19.15
C THR A 49 -27.00 -11.38 -20.62
N LYS A 50 -27.98 -11.17 -21.51
CA LYS A 50 -27.79 -11.06 -22.96
C LYS A 50 -27.01 -12.23 -23.59
N GLY A 51 -27.21 -13.45 -23.07
CA GLY A 51 -26.56 -14.65 -23.57
C GLY A 51 -25.12 -14.87 -23.11
N LYS A 52 -24.55 -13.96 -22.32
CA LYS A 52 -23.22 -14.11 -21.69
C LYS A 52 -23.39 -14.47 -20.22
N ILE A 53 -22.52 -15.34 -19.72
CA ILE A 53 -22.37 -15.66 -18.31
C ILE A 53 -21.48 -14.57 -17.73
N HIS A 54 -21.97 -13.85 -16.72
CA HIS A 54 -21.19 -12.92 -15.92
C HIS A 54 -20.96 -13.57 -14.57
N GLU A 55 -19.69 -13.69 -14.21
CA GLU A 55 -19.28 -14.14 -12.89
C GLU A 55 -19.13 -12.90 -12.00
N MET A 56 -19.81 -12.92 -10.86
CA MET A 56 -19.61 -11.96 -9.78
C MET A 56 -18.89 -12.71 -8.67
N GLU A 57 -17.63 -12.37 -8.47
CA GLU A 57 -16.76 -13.09 -7.56
C GLU A 57 -16.10 -12.07 -6.64
N ARG A 58 -16.10 -12.35 -5.34
CA ARG A 58 -15.26 -11.65 -4.36
C ARG A 58 -13.82 -12.13 -4.50
N ASP A 59 -12.88 -11.36 -3.98
CA ASP A 59 -11.49 -11.77 -4.00
C ASP A 59 -11.28 -13.00 -3.13
N VAL A 60 -11.76 -13.01 -1.91
CA VAL A 60 -11.73 -14.19 -1.02
C VAL A 60 -13.00 -14.26 -0.21
N SER A 61 -13.51 -15.47 0.04
CA SER A 61 -14.67 -15.67 0.92
C SER A 61 -14.60 -17.00 1.67
N LYS A 62 -15.11 -17.00 2.92
CA LYS A 62 -15.13 -18.19 3.79
C LYS A 62 -16.36 -18.21 4.68
N PHE A 63 -16.84 -19.43 4.98
CA PHE A 63 -17.79 -19.63 6.06
C PHE A 63 -17.10 -19.71 7.41
N TRP A 64 -17.61 -18.98 8.39
CA TRP A 64 -17.24 -19.14 9.77
C TRP A 64 -18.16 -20.14 10.44
N LYS A 65 -17.61 -21.21 11.00
CA LYS A 65 -18.32 -22.24 11.73
C LYS A 65 -18.02 -22.13 13.23
N LYS A 66 -19.00 -22.54 14.03
CA LYS A 66 -18.80 -22.76 15.45
C LYS A 66 -19.52 -24.05 15.83
N PHE A 67 -18.82 -24.98 16.50
CA PHE A 67 -19.35 -26.30 16.81
C PHE A 67 -19.95 -27.04 15.58
N ASN A 68 -19.25 -26.96 14.43
CA ASN A 68 -19.69 -27.51 13.14
C ASN A 68 -20.99 -26.92 12.55
N VAL A 69 -21.43 -25.76 13.05
CA VAL A 69 -22.58 -25.02 12.50
C VAL A 69 -22.04 -23.75 11.86
N ARG A 70 -22.38 -23.50 10.59
CA ARG A 70 -22.08 -22.23 9.92
C ARG A 70 -22.86 -21.11 10.60
N ILE A 71 -22.19 -20.05 11.02
CA ILE A 71 -22.78 -18.90 11.73
C ILE A 71 -22.65 -17.57 10.99
N ALA A 72 -21.70 -17.46 10.07
CA ALA A 72 -21.54 -16.29 9.20
C ALA A 72 -20.79 -16.67 7.92
N PHE A 73 -20.89 -15.79 6.93
CA PHE A 73 -20.12 -15.80 5.71
C PHE A 73 -19.37 -14.49 5.61
N PHE A 74 -18.06 -14.56 5.49
CA PHE A 74 -17.19 -13.40 5.31
C PHE A 74 -16.60 -13.36 3.91
N GLY A 75 -16.40 -12.16 3.37
CA GLY A 75 -15.72 -11.97 2.13
C GLY A 75 -14.90 -10.69 2.11
N PHE A 76 -13.83 -10.66 1.34
CA PHE A 76 -12.98 -9.49 1.11
C PHE A 76 -13.15 -8.99 -0.31
N GLU A 77 -13.05 -7.69 -0.47
CA GLU A 77 -12.97 -6.97 -1.73
C GLU A 77 -11.80 -5.98 -1.64
N ASN A 78 -10.74 -6.24 -2.37
CA ASN A 78 -9.50 -5.45 -2.33
C ASN A 78 -9.56 -4.31 -3.34
N GLN A 79 -9.23 -3.10 -2.88
CA GLN A 79 -9.25 -1.90 -3.70
C GLN A 79 -7.96 -1.08 -3.52
N THR A 80 -7.34 -0.68 -4.62
CA THR A 80 -6.21 0.27 -4.61
C THR A 80 -6.62 1.67 -5.02
N GLU A 81 -7.78 1.80 -5.69
CA GLU A 81 -8.38 3.06 -6.09
C GLU A 81 -9.80 3.19 -5.53
N THR A 82 -10.29 4.42 -5.43
CA THR A 82 -11.64 4.68 -4.94
C THR A 82 -12.69 4.40 -6.02
N ASP A 83 -13.79 3.74 -5.67
CA ASP A 83 -14.90 3.41 -6.58
C ASP A 83 -16.21 4.04 -6.07
N SER A 84 -16.85 4.85 -6.92
CA SER A 84 -18.14 5.48 -6.60
C SER A 84 -19.30 4.51 -6.58
N CYS A 85 -19.14 3.32 -7.18
CA CYS A 85 -20.18 2.29 -7.26
C CYS A 85 -19.94 1.12 -6.29
N MET A 86 -19.08 1.29 -5.28
CA MET A 86 -18.74 0.22 -4.36
C MET A 86 -19.98 -0.33 -3.61
N ALA A 87 -20.87 0.52 -3.12
CA ALA A 87 -22.07 0.05 -2.41
C ALA A 87 -22.98 -0.83 -3.29
N PRO A 88 -23.33 -0.46 -4.54
CA PRO A 88 -24.03 -1.36 -5.46
C PRO A 88 -23.31 -2.67 -5.75
N ARG A 89 -21.96 -2.66 -5.87
CA ARG A 89 -21.16 -3.88 -6.09
C ARG A 89 -21.29 -4.83 -4.91
N ILE A 90 -21.10 -4.32 -3.68
CA ILE A 90 -21.21 -5.15 -2.47
C ILE A 90 -22.61 -5.71 -2.28
N ILE A 91 -23.67 -4.93 -2.56
CA ILE A 91 -25.07 -5.46 -2.58
C ILE A 91 -25.18 -6.64 -3.55
N GLY A 92 -24.59 -6.52 -4.73
CA GLY A 92 -24.59 -7.61 -5.71
C GLY A 92 -23.93 -8.88 -5.18
N TYR A 93 -22.74 -8.74 -4.56
CA TYR A 93 -22.03 -9.86 -3.96
C TYR A 93 -22.79 -10.49 -2.80
N ASP A 94 -23.29 -9.69 -1.87
CA ASP A 94 -24.02 -10.17 -0.71
C ASP A 94 -25.36 -10.81 -1.11
N GLY A 95 -26.08 -10.18 -2.05
CA GLY A 95 -27.32 -10.73 -2.62
C GLY A 95 -27.09 -12.08 -3.28
N THR A 96 -25.97 -12.26 -3.98
CA THR A 96 -25.60 -13.53 -4.62
C THR A 96 -25.24 -14.60 -3.59
N ALA A 97 -24.51 -14.23 -2.52
CA ALA A 97 -24.22 -15.16 -1.42
C ALA A 97 -25.50 -15.61 -0.69
N TYR A 98 -26.45 -14.70 -0.41
CA TYR A 98 -27.74 -15.07 0.13
C TYR A 98 -28.53 -15.97 -0.81
N ARG A 99 -28.53 -15.66 -2.12
CA ARG A 99 -29.21 -16.51 -3.11
C ARG A 99 -28.61 -17.91 -3.15
N SER A 100 -27.30 -18.04 -3.07
CA SER A 100 -26.61 -19.34 -3.03
C SER A 100 -27.06 -20.16 -1.82
N GLN A 101 -27.17 -19.53 -0.64
CA GLN A 101 -27.66 -20.17 0.57
C GLN A 101 -29.14 -20.64 0.45
N LEU A 102 -29.97 -19.87 -0.23
CA LEU A 102 -31.35 -20.25 -0.48
C LEU A 102 -31.50 -21.45 -1.43
N LEU A 103 -30.51 -21.70 -2.27
CA LEU A 103 -30.48 -22.83 -3.20
C LEU A 103 -29.79 -24.07 -2.60
N ASP A 104 -29.08 -23.92 -1.48
CA ASP A 104 -28.45 -25.07 -0.78
C ASP A 104 -29.51 -25.81 0.07
N VAL A 105 -30.12 -26.81 -0.54
CA VAL A 105 -31.21 -27.61 0.08
C VAL A 105 -30.70 -29.02 0.41
N ASP A 106 -31.38 -29.64 1.40
CA ASP A 106 -31.15 -31.04 1.75
C ASP A 106 -31.92 -31.97 0.78
N GLU A 107 -31.77 -33.27 0.98
CA GLU A 107 -32.42 -34.31 0.16
C GLU A 107 -33.96 -34.19 0.16
N LYS A 108 -34.53 -33.48 1.14
CA LYS A 108 -35.99 -33.24 1.25
C LYS A 108 -36.40 -31.87 0.67
N GLY A 109 -35.51 -31.13 0.06
CA GLY A 109 -35.72 -29.81 -0.50
C GLY A 109 -35.82 -28.68 0.56
N LYS A 110 -35.42 -28.93 1.81
CA LYS A 110 -35.38 -27.90 2.86
C LYS A 110 -34.04 -27.16 2.82
N ILE A 111 -34.09 -25.83 2.91
CA ILE A 111 -32.89 -24.97 3.02
C ILE A 111 -32.06 -25.43 4.22
N LYS A 112 -30.77 -25.70 4.00
CA LYS A 112 -29.83 -26.16 5.04
C LYS A 112 -29.57 -25.10 6.10
N GLY A 113 -29.52 -23.82 5.70
CA GLY A 113 -29.37 -22.71 6.63
C GLY A 113 -29.18 -21.38 5.88
N ILE A 114 -29.48 -20.29 6.57
CA ILE A 114 -29.22 -18.93 6.10
C ILE A 114 -28.36 -18.23 7.17
N TYR A 115 -27.24 -17.65 6.76
CA TYR A 115 -26.27 -17.05 7.65
C TYR A 115 -26.04 -15.58 7.23
N PRO A 116 -25.70 -14.69 8.17
CA PRO A 116 -25.28 -13.33 7.86
C PRO A 116 -24.12 -13.32 6.86
N VAL A 117 -24.21 -12.45 5.87
CA VAL A 117 -23.12 -12.17 4.92
C VAL A 117 -22.49 -10.85 5.30
N VAL A 118 -21.17 -10.83 5.45
CA VAL A 118 -20.40 -9.65 5.83
C VAL A 118 -19.24 -9.51 4.86
N THR A 119 -19.28 -8.50 4.01
CA THR A 119 -18.17 -8.18 3.09
C THR A 119 -17.38 -6.99 3.61
N LEU A 120 -16.05 -7.15 3.68
CA LEU A 120 -15.10 -6.10 4.03
C LEU A 120 -14.48 -5.56 2.74
N VAL A 121 -14.45 -4.25 2.60
CA VAL A 121 -13.71 -3.56 1.55
C VAL A 121 -12.37 -3.13 2.13
N LEU A 122 -11.28 -3.78 1.69
CA LEU A 122 -9.92 -3.49 2.11
C LEU A 122 -9.31 -2.50 1.13
N TYR A 123 -9.15 -1.26 1.55
CA TYR A 123 -8.65 -0.19 0.70
C TYR A 123 -7.19 0.11 1.01
N PHE A 124 -6.32 -0.08 0.02
CA PHE A 124 -4.86 0.07 0.12
C PHE A 124 -4.34 1.41 -0.43
N GLY A 125 -5.23 2.30 -0.87
CA GLY A 125 -4.83 3.60 -1.40
C GLY A 125 -4.17 4.51 -0.36
N THR A 126 -3.19 5.29 -0.81
CA THR A 126 -2.47 6.26 0.04
C THR A 126 -3.25 7.55 0.31
N LYS A 127 -4.31 7.81 -0.46
CA LYS A 127 -5.28 8.89 -0.22
C LYS A 127 -6.47 8.34 0.55
N ARG A 128 -7.17 9.22 1.29
CA ARG A 128 -8.42 8.84 1.94
C ARG A 128 -9.48 8.44 0.90
N TRP A 129 -10.32 7.51 1.28
CA TRP A 129 -11.52 7.19 0.49
C TRP A 129 -12.44 8.40 0.42
N ASP A 130 -12.69 8.91 -0.77
CA ASP A 130 -13.45 10.13 -1.07
C ASP A 130 -14.78 9.85 -1.79
N LYS A 131 -15.16 8.60 -2.00
CA LYS A 131 -16.37 8.19 -2.70
C LYS A 131 -17.46 7.75 -1.74
N ALA A 132 -18.66 7.56 -2.29
CA ALA A 132 -19.83 7.08 -1.58
C ALA A 132 -19.54 5.80 -0.78
N LYS A 133 -19.98 5.77 0.48
CA LYS A 133 -19.88 4.61 1.39
C LYS A 133 -21.22 3.95 1.64
N THR A 134 -22.29 4.60 1.17
CA THR A 134 -23.65 4.09 1.27
C THR A 134 -24.38 4.16 -0.07
N LEU A 135 -25.47 3.42 -0.17
CA LEU A 135 -26.31 3.48 -1.36
C LEU A 135 -26.91 4.87 -1.54
N TYR A 136 -27.31 5.52 -0.44
CA TYR A 136 -27.88 6.87 -0.46
C TYR A 136 -26.90 7.93 -0.95
N GLU A 137 -25.62 7.76 -0.65
CA GLU A 137 -24.56 8.65 -1.14
C GLU A 137 -24.23 8.41 -2.63
N THR A 138 -24.56 7.21 -3.15
CA THR A 138 -24.26 6.83 -4.54
C THR A 138 -25.27 7.41 -5.53
N PHE A 139 -26.52 7.59 -5.12
CA PHE A 139 -27.62 8.02 -5.99
C PHE A 139 -28.29 9.29 -5.47
N ASP A 140 -28.76 10.11 -6.39
CA ASP A 140 -29.73 11.18 -6.07
C ASP A 140 -31.13 10.57 -5.97
N ILE A 141 -31.54 10.26 -4.73
CA ILE A 141 -32.81 9.59 -4.46
C ILE A 141 -33.87 10.68 -4.16
N PRO A 142 -34.94 10.80 -4.97
CA PRO A 142 -36.06 11.68 -4.69
C PRO A 142 -36.61 11.42 -3.28
N ASN A 143 -37.00 12.48 -2.58
CA ASN A 143 -37.48 12.36 -1.18
C ASN A 143 -38.67 11.41 -1.03
N GLU A 144 -39.51 11.34 -2.04
CA GLU A 144 -40.68 10.47 -2.10
C GLU A 144 -40.32 8.99 -2.18
N LEU A 145 -39.15 8.65 -2.71
CA LEU A 145 -38.63 7.29 -2.84
C LEU A 145 -37.78 6.84 -1.65
N LYS A 146 -37.22 7.76 -0.88
CA LYS A 146 -36.38 7.42 0.28
C LYS A 146 -37.00 6.44 1.28
N PRO A 147 -38.31 6.52 1.60
CA PRO A 147 -38.94 5.56 2.51
C PRO A 147 -38.99 4.12 1.99
N TYR A 148 -38.81 3.92 0.67
CA TYR A 148 -38.91 2.61 -0.01
C TYR A 148 -37.58 2.04 -0.45
N VAL A 149 -36.49 2.78 -0.29
CA VAL A 149 -35.13 2.35 -0.62
C VAL A 149 -34.38 2.11 0.69
N ASN A 150 -33.90 0.90 0.90
CA ASN A 150 -33.05 0.61 2.04
C ASN A 150 -31.64 1.16 1.76
N ASP A 151 -31.07 1.88 2.72
CA ASP A 151 -29.67 2.29 2.65
C ASP A 151 -28.77 1.08 2.94
N TYR A 152 -27.71 0.95 2.19
CA TYR A 152 -26.73 -0.12 2.33
C TYR A 152 -25.33 0.47 2.48
N ARG A 153 -24.72 0.21 3.62
CA ARG A 153 -23.39 0.71 3.96
C ARG A 153 -22.33 -0.36 3.73
N ILE A 154 -21.22 0.01 3.09
CA ILE A 154 -20.04 -0.85 2.97
C ILE A 154 -19.23 -0.86 4.27
N ASN A 155 -18.59 -1.98 4.59
CA ASN A 155 -17.61 -2.09 5.68
C ASN A 155 -16.23 -1.76 5.11
N LEU A 156 -15.91 -0.47 5.06
CA LEU A 156 -14.65 0.03 4.48
C LEU A 156 -13.56 0.10 5.53
N PHE A 157 -12.41 -0.49 5.22
CA PHE A 157 -11.18 -0.44 6.02
C PHE A 157 -10.04 0.14 5.19
N GLU A 158 -9.60 1.33 5.55
CA GLU A 158 -8.50 2.04 4.90
C GLU A 158 -7.18 1.55 5.50
N ILE A 159 -6.56 0.55 4.91
CA ILE A 159 -5.38 -0.16 5.47
C ILE A 159 -4.21 0.78 5.70
N ALA A 160 -3.92 1.68 4.76
CA ALA A 160 -2.86 2.67 4.91
C ALA A 160 -3.09 3.67 6.05
N TYR A 161 -4.29 3.69 6.65
CA TYR A 161 -4.68 4.60 7.71
C TYR A 161 -4.98 3.92 9.05
N LEU A 162 -4.64 2.65 9.17
CA LEU A 162 -4.66 1.96 10.45
C LEU A 162 -3.70 2.64 11.44
N SER A 163 -4.04 2.60 12.72
CA SER A 163 -3.12 3.06 13.76
C SER A 163 -2.01 2.04 13.99
N ASP A 164 -0.90 2.50 14.59
CA ASP A 164 0.20 1.61 14.91
C ASP A 164 -0.23 0.50 15.89
N GLU A 165 -1.19 0.80 16.79
CA GLU A 165 -1.81 -0.18 17.67
C GLU A 165 -2.58 -1.22 16.88
N GLN A 166 -3.37 -0.81 15.87
CA GLN A 166 -4.12 -1.75 15.02
C GLN A 166 -3.18 -2.64 14.21
N VAL A 167 -2.12 -2.07 13.62
CA VAL A 167 -1.09 -2.86 12.90
C VAL A 167 -0.45 -3.89 13.83
N ASN A 168 -0.16 -3.51 15.09
CA ASN A 168 0.44 -4.42 16.07
C ASN A 168 -0.52 -5.49 16.60
N MET A 169 -1.83 -5.38 16.37
CA MET A 169 -2.80 -6.44 16.70
C MET A 169 -2.71 -7.62 15.75
N PHE A 170 -2.26 -7.42 14.49
CA PHE A 170 -2.13 -8.53 13.55
C PHE A 170 -1.07 -9.53 14.01
N GLN A 171 -1.43 -10.81 13.97
CA GLN A 171 -0.57 -11.95 14.33
C GLN A 171 -0.07 -12.69 13.10
N SER A 172 -0.75 -12.55 11.96
CA SER A 172 -0.41 -13.17 10.69
C SER A 172 0.52 -12.29 9.84
N ASP A 173 0.90 -12.81 8.68
CA ASP A 173 1.76 -12.08 7.71
C ASP A 173 1.08 -10.84 7.11
N PHE A 174 -0.24 -10.71 7.25
CA PHE A 174 -0.92 -9.47 6.88
C PHE A 174 -0.42 -8.24 7.65
N ARG A 175 0.19 -8.44 8.83
CA ARG A 175 0.89 -7.39 9.58
C ARG A 175 1.93 -6.67 8.72
N TYR A 176 2.74 -7.42 7.97
CA TYR A 176 3.80 -6.82 7.12
C TYR A 176 3.21 -6.04 5.97
N VAL A 177 2.09 -6.51 5.39
CA VAL A 177 1.35 -5.78 4.35
C VAL A 177 0.78 -4.49 4.92
N ALA A 178 0.05 -4.54 6.03
CA ALA A 178 -0.54 -3.38 6.67
C ALA A 178 0.53 -2.34 7.09
N ASP A 179 1.62 -2.81 7.71
CA ASP A 179 2.75 -1.97 8.14
C ASP A 179 3.39 -1.26 6.94
N TYR A 180 3.61 -1.97 5.83
CA TYR A 180 4.14 -1.37 4.61
C TYR A 180 3.28 -0.20 4.11
N PHE A 181 1.96 -0.37 4.04
CA PHE A 181 1.05 0.69 3.57
C PHE A 181 0.95 1.85 4.55
N VAL A 182 0.92 1.60 5.85
CA VAL A 182 0.89 2.64 6.89
C VAL A 182 2.17 3.46 6.86
N GLN A 183 3.34 2.83 6.77
CA GLN A 183 4.63 3.54 6.69
C GLN A 183 4.79 4.27 5.36
N SER A 184 4.45 3.65 4.23
CA SER A 184 4.54 4.27 2.89
C SER A 184 3.69 5.53 2.77
N ARG A 185 2.56 5.60 3.46
CA ARG A 185 1.74 6.81 3.56
C ARG A 185 2.36 7.89 4.44
N LYS A 186 2.93 7.49 5.59
CA LYS A 186 3.53 8.44 6.57
C LYS A 186 4.87 8.96 6.08
N ASN A 187 5.70 8.07 5.58
CA ASN A 187 7.08 8.33 5.18
C ASN A 187 7.31 7.72 3.80
N LYS A 188 8.11 8.38 2.98
CA LYS A 188 8.52 7.82 1.67
C LYS A 188 9.40 6.58 1.79
N ASP A 189 9.93 6.31 2.99
CA ASP A 189 10.83 5.20 3.26
C ASP A 189 10.19 4.21 4.23
N TYR A 190 10.13 2.97 3.78
CA TYR A 190 9.69 1.85 4.59
C TYR A 190 10.86 1.30 5.41
N THR A 191 10.65 1.17 6.72
CA THR A 191 11.56 0.47 7.64
C THR A 191 10.90 -0.84 8.03
N PRO A 192 11.47 -2.00 7.62
CA PRO A 192 10.87 -3.29 7.87
C PRO A 192 10.64 -3.56 9.36
N THR A 193 9.43 -3.98 9.71
CA THR A 193 9.15 -4.49 11.06
C THR A 193 9.87 -5.82 11.26
N PRO A 194 10.57 -6.03 12.40
CA PRO A 194 11.21 -7.29 12.71
C PRO A 194 10.19 -8.43 12.83
N GLY A 195 10.57 -9.61 12.37
CA GLY A 195 9.79 -10.83 12.49
C GLY A 195 9.95 -11.75 11.28
N THR A 196 9.56 -13.00 11.47
CA THR A 196 9.62 -14.05 10.46
C THR A 196 8.30 -14.15 9.72
N ILE A 197 8.33 -14.18 8.41
CA ILE A 197 7.18 -14.33 7.53
C ILE A 197 6.97 -15.83 7.29
N ARG A 198 5.74 -16.29 7.42
CA ARG A 198 5.36 -17.68 7.21
C ARG A 198 5.02 -17.96 5.73
N HIS A 199 4.26 -17.08 5.12
CA HIS A 199 3.81 -17.14 3.72
C HIS A 199 4.60 -16.12 2.87
N VAL A 200 5.91 -16.35 2.73
CA VAL A 200 6.83 -15.34 2.17
C VAL A 200 6.47 -14.97 0.74
N HIS A 201 6.27 -15.98 -0.13
CA HIS A 201 5.97 -15.76 -1.54
C HIS A 201 4.66 -14.98 -1.71
N GLU A 202 3.61 -15.41 -1.01
CA GLU A 202 2.28 -14.84 -1.12
C GLU A 202 2.25 -13.41 -0.55
N THR A 203 3.02 -13.13 0.50
CA THR A 203 3.18 -11.78 1.04
C THR A 203 3.86 -10.85 0.05
N LEU A 204 4.95 -11.30 -0.60
CA LEU A 204 5.65 -10.51 -1.62
C LEU A 204 4.79 -10.30 -2.86
N GLN A 205 4.09 -11.34 -3.32
CA GLN A 205 3.19 -11.27 -4.46
C GLN A 205 2.02 -10.31 -4.21
N LEU A 206 1.44 -10.33 -2.99
CA LEU A 206 0.38 -9.38 -2.61
C LEU A 206 0.92 -7.95 -2.61
N LEU A 207 2.09 -7.71 -2.04
CA LEU A 207 2.73 -6.39 -2.05
C LEU A 207 3.04 -5.90 -3.46
N GLU A 208 3.53 -6.77 -4.34
CA GLU A 208 3.74 -6.45 -5.75
C GLU A 208 2.43 -6.08 -6.44
N ALA A 209 1.41 -6.92 -6.30
CA ALA A 209 0.11 -6.71 -6.93
C ALA A 209 -0.54 -5.39 -6.51
N LEU A 210 -0.47 -5.06 -5.22
CA LEU A 210 -1.08 -3.84 -4.67
C LEU A 210 -0.28 -2.56 -4.98
N THR A 211 1.05 -2.67 -5.11
CA THR A 211 1.93 -1.49 -5.30
C THR A 211 2.37 -1.31 -6.75
N GLY A 212 2.38 -2.36 -7.55
CA GLY A 212 3.00 -2.42 -8.87
C GLY A 212 4.53 -2.34 -8.84
N ASP A 213 5.16 -2.60 -7.67
CA ASP A 213 6.60 -2.53 -7.49
C ASP A 213 7.24 -3.90 -7.80
N ILE A 214 7.80 -4.06 -9.00
CA ILE A 214 8.43 -5.29 -9.49
C ILE A 214 9.59 -5.80 -8.61
N ARG A 215 10.13 -4.96 -7.73
CA ARG A 215 11.21 -5.36 -6.81
C ARG A 215 10.76 -6.39 -5.79
N PHE A 216 9.46 -6.48 -5.50
CA PHE A 216 8.92 -7.57 -4.68
C PHE A 216 9.02 -8.90 -5.41
N GLU A 217 8.82 -8.95 -6.74
CA GLU A 217 9.04 -10.14 -7.55
C GLU A 217 10.53 -10.55 -7.52
N GLU A 218 11.47 -9.61 -7.60
CA GLU A 218 12.90 -9.87 -7.46
C GLU A 218 13.25 -10.46 -6.10
N SER A 219 12.57 -10.02 -5.03
CA SER A 219 12.75 -10.52 -3.67
C SER A 219 12.31 -11.98 -3.49
N ILE A 220 11.45 -12.51 -4.37
CA ILE A 220 11.05 -13.94 -4.35
C ILE A 220 12.27 -14.85 -4.51
N LYS A 221 13.26 -14.44 -5.31
CA LYS A 221 14.52 -15.21 -5.47
C LYS A 221 15.32 -15.30 -4.17
N LEU A 222 15.25 -14.27 -3.32
CA LEU A 222 15.87 -14.28 -1.99
C LEU A 222 15.11 -15.21 -1.04
N ALA A 223 13.79 -15.24 -1.15
CA ALA A 223 12.93 -16.15 -0.42
C ALA A 223 13.24 -17.63 -0.78
N ASP A 224 13.45 -17.94 -2.06
CA ASP A 224 13.89 -19.27 -2.52
C ASP A 224 15.26 -19.66 -1.93
N GLY A 225 16.11 -18.69 -1.62
CA GLY A 225 17.39 -18.85 -0.93
C GLY A 225 17.27 -19.02 0.60
N GLY A 226 16.06 -18.93 1.15
CA GLY A 226 15.76 -19.10 2.59
C GLY A 226 15.58 -17.81 3.37
N ALA A 227 15.60 -16.62 2.73
CA ALA A 227 15.26 -15.35 3.37
C ALA A 227 13.77 -15.34 3.77
N ASN A 228 13.47 -15.00 5.00
CA ASN A 228 12.11 -15.04 5.54
C ASN A 228 11.77 -13.86 6.47
N THR A 229 12.56 -12.80 6.43
CA THR A 229 12.26 -11.53 7.11
C THR A 229 12.16 -10.40 6.10
N MET A 230 11.31 -9.40 6.35
CA MET A 230 11.21 -8.24 5.46
C MET A 230 12.54 -7.49 5.31
N SER A 231 13.38 -7.52 6.33
CA SER A 231 14.72 -6.91 6.28
C SER A 231 15.64 -7.59 5.28
N GLU A 232 15.70 -8.92 5.26
CA GLU A 232 16.49 -9.69 4.30
C GLU A 232 15.95 -9.55 2.88
N LEU A 233 14.62 -9.66 2.73
CA LEU A 233 13.95 -9.60 1.43
C LEU A 233 14.04 -8.23 0.75
N LEU A 234 14.26 -7.15 1.52
CA LEU A 234 14.34 -5.78 1.01
C LEU A 234 15.73 -5.14 1.20
N LEU A 235 16.76 -5.94 1.52
CA LEU A 235 18.11 -5.45 1.80
C LEU A 235 18.66 -4.61 0.65
N ASP A 236 18.67 -5.12 -0.57
CA ASP A 236 19.15 -4.42 -1.77
C ASP A 236 18.41 -3.10 -2.02
N ARG A 237 17.13 -3.06 -1.68
CA ARG A 237 16.30 -1.86 -1.79
C ARG A 237 16.71 -0.79 -0.80
N MET A 238 17.06 -1.19 0.42
CA MET A 238 17.53 -0.27 1.46
C MET A 238 18.93 0.27 1.13
N GLU A 239 19.83 -0.57 0.64
CA GLU A 239 21.19 -0.19 0.22
C GLU A 239 21.14 0.77 -0.97
N THR A 240 20.38 0.46 -2.02
CA THR A 240 20.22 1.33 -3.20
C THR A 240 19.65 2.71 -2.84
N LYS A 241 18.68 2.77 -1.91
CA LYS A 241 18.15 4.04 -1.42
C LYS A 241 19.15 4.81 -0.58
N ALA A 242 19.90 4.13 0.29
CA ALA A 242 20.94 4.76 1.11
C ALA A 242 22.06 5.34 0.23
N GLU A 243 22.50 4.63 -0.82
CA GLU A 243 23.46 5.13 -1.80
C GLU A 243 22.92 6.35 -2.58
N ALA A 244 21.68 6.30 -3.04
CA ALA A 244 21.06 7.41 -3.77
C ALA A 244 20.99 8.66 -2.88
N ARG A 245 20.57 8.51 -1.61
CA ARG A 245 20.57 9.61 -0.63
C ARG A 245 21.97 10.13 -0.34
N GLY A 246 22.94 9.23 -0.13
CA GLY A 246 24.34 9.60 0.08
C GLY A 246 24.87 10.43 -1.08
N LYS A 247 24.57 10.05 -2.32
CA LYS A 247 24.95 10.82 -3.53
C LYS A 247 24.26 12.18 -3.60
N GLU A 248 22.98 12.27 -3.24
CA GLU A 248 22.24 13.54 -3.27
C GLU A 248 22.75 14.51 -2.19
N ILE A 249 22.91 14.02 -0.95
CA ILE A 249 23.49 14.80 0.15
C ILE A 249 24.93 15.24 -0.18
N GLY A 250 25.75 14.33 -0.69
CA GLY A 250 27.12 14.65 -1.11
C GLY A 250 27.16 15.71 -2.21
N LYS A 251 26.24 15.68 -3.16
CA LYS A 251 26.11 16.70 -4.20
C LYS A 251 25.66 18.08 -3.66
N GLU A 252 24.74 18.09 -2.71
CA GLU A 252 24.30 19.36 -2.05
C GLU A 252 25.44 19.96 -1.23
N ILE A 253 26.07 19.16 -0.38
CA ILE A 253 27.21 19.61 0.43
C ILE A 253 28.37 20.08 -0.48
N GLY A 254 28.71 19.33 -1.52
CA GLY A 254 29.75 19.72 -2.46
C GLY A 254 29.42 21.03 -3.20
N LYS A 255 28.14 21.26 -3.54
CA LYS A 255 27.71 22.52 -4.15
C LYS A 255 27.76 23.70 -3.18
N GLU A 256 27.48 23.48 -1.91
CA GLU A 256 27.49 24.51 -0.87
C GLU A 256 28.94 24.89 -0.51
N ILE A 257 29.80 23.90 -0.30
CA ILE A 257 31.24 24.08 -0.09
C ILE A 257 31.88 24.78 -1.30
N GLY A 258 31.55 24.35 -2.53
CA GLY A 258 32.09 24.96 -3.76
C GLY A 258 31.69 26.44 -3.89
N LYS A 259 30.46 26.80 -3.47
CA LYS A 259 30.04 28.22 -3.42
C LYS A 259 30.77 29.04 -2.38
N GLU A 260 31.03 28.46 -1.20
CA GLU A 260 31.79 29.15 -0.14
C GLU A 260 33.27 29.35 -0.51
N ILE A 261 33.90 28.31 -1.05
CA ILE A 261 35.29 28.40 -1.56
C ILE A 261 35.34 29.44 -2.69
N GLY A 262 34.40 29.42 -3.64
CA GLY A 262 34.34 30.39 -4.72
C GLY A 262 34.20 31.83 -4.21
N LYS A 263 33.38 32.09 -3.20
CA LYS A 263 33.23 33.40 -2.55
C LYS A 263 34.54 33.82 -1.85
N ALA A 264 35.16 32.92 -1.11
CA ALA A 264 36.39 33.19 -0.39
C ALA A 264 37.52 33.54 -1.39
N LEU A 265 37.68 32.81 -2.49
CA LEU A 265 38.63 33.10 -3.55
C LEU A 265 38.43 34.47 -4.22
N ILE A 266 37.18 34.82 -4.48
CA ILE A 266 36.83 36.12 -5.05
C ILE A 266 37.18 37.25 -4.07
N ASN A 267 36.85 37.12 -2.80
CA ASN A 267 37.17 38.11 -1.76
C ASN A 267 38.70 38.30 -1.65
N ARG A 268 39.45 37.19 -1.58
CA ARG A 268 40.90 37.22 -1.51
C ARG A 268 41.54 37.84 -2.75
N LEU A 269 41.01 37.58 -3.95
CA LEU A 269 41.46 38.26 -5.18
C LEU A 269 41.31 39.78 -5.06
N TYR A 270 40.13 40.26 -4.62
CA TYR A 270 39.93 41.71 -4.48
C TYR A 270 40.83 42.33 -3.42
N GLU A 271 41.04 41.66 -2.27
CA GLU A 271 42.00 42.10 -1.26
C GLU A 271 43.43 42.24 -1.85
N THR A 272 43.91 41.22 -2.57
CA THR A 272 45.20 41.22 -3.21
C THR A 272 45.34 42.34 -4.28
N LEU A 273 44.30 42.54 -5.07
CA LEU A 273 44.30 43.61 -6.08
C LEU A 273 44.27 45.00 -5.47
N PHE A 274 43.57 45.25 -4.38
CA PHE A 274 43.55 46.52 -3.67
C PHE A 274 44.87 46.79 -2.97
N ASP A 275 45.46 45.78 -2.29
CA ASP A 275 46.73 45.92 -1.59
C ASP A 275 47.90 46.18 -2.55
N SER A 276 47.83 45.61 -3.77
CA SER A 276 48.81 45.85 -4.85
C SER A 276 48.55 47.12 -5.68
N GLY A 277 47.52 47.88 -5.37
CA GLY A 277 47.13 49.10 -6.11
C GLY A 277 46.56 48.86 -7.51
N ARG A 278 46.22 47.63 -7.88
CA ARG A 278 45.66 47.23 -9.19
C ARG A 278 44.14 47.50 -9.29
N ILE A 279 43.73 48.75 -9.06
CA ILE A 279 42.30 49.15 -8.97
C ILE A 279 41.55 48.94 -10.30
N ASP A 280 42.21 49.23 -11.43
CA ASP A 280 41.60 49.06 -12.76
C ASP A 280 41.31 47.57 -13.04
N ASP A 281 42.19 46.66 -12.63
CA ASP A 281 41.99 45.24 -12.75
C ASP A 281 40.83 44.76 -11.85
N ALA A 282 40.71 45.30 -10.64
CA ALA A 282 39.58 44.98 -9.75
C ALA A 282 38.25 45.41 -10.36
N ILE A 283 38.18 46.63 -10.96
CA ILE A 283 36.97 47.13 -11.64
C ILE A 283 36.64 46.25 -12.84
N ARG A 284 37.64 45.83 -13.63
CA ARG A 284 37.40 44.95 -14.78
C ARG A 284 36.97 43.54 -14.35
N ALA A 285 37.60 42.95 -13.38
CA ALA A 285 37.26 41.65 -12.83
C ALA A 285 35.84 41.60 -12.23
N SER A 286 35.32 42.71 -11.71
CA SER A 286 33.95 42.82 -11.23
C SER A 286 32.89 42.69 -12.32
N LYS A 287 33.20 42.99 -13.56
CA LYS A 287 32.32 43.02 -14.73
C LYS A 287 32.54 41.88 -15.72
N ASP A 288 33.76 41.29 -15.70
CA ASP A 288 34.20 40.22 -16.59
C ASP A 288 34.65 39.00 -15.81
N GLU A 289 33.77 37.95 -15.84
CA GLU A 289 34.00 36.70 -15.12
C GLU A 289 35.22 35.93 -15.67
N THR A 290 35.45 35.97 -16.98
CA THR A 290 36.56 35.29 -17.61
C THR A 290 37.86 35.92 -17.16
N TYR A 291 37.93 37.24 -17.16
CA TYR A 291 39.10 37.99 -16.68
C TYR A 291 39.35 37.77 -15.16
N ARG A 292 38.29 37.74 -14.37
CA ARG A 292 38.36 37.43 -12.95
C ARG A 292 38.98 36.05 -12.70
N ASN A 293 38.55 35.03 -13.44
CA ASN A 293 39.03 33.66 -13.31
C ASN A 293 40.53 33.56 -13.73
N GLN A 294 40.95 34.34 -14.75
CA GLN A 294 42.37 34.43 -15.14
C GLN A 294 43.22 35.01 -13.99
N LEU A 295 42.74 36.09 -13.37
CA LEU A 295 43.47 36.71 -12.25
C LEU A 295 43.54 35.82 -11.01
N ILE A 296 42.49 35.03 -10.74
CA ILE A 296 42.50 34.02 -9.66
C ILE A 296 43.61 33.00 -9.91
N GLN A 297 43.73 32.50 -11.15
CA GLN A 297 44.80 31.60 -11.52
C GLN A 297 46.20 32.26 -11.45
N GLU A 298 46.33 33.50 -11.88
CA GLU A 298 47.61 34.22 -11.88
C GLU A 298 48.10 34.54 -10.47
N LEU A 299 47.23 35.00 -9.58
CA LEU A 299 47.61 35.59 -8.31
C LEU A 299 47.43 34.68 -7.09
N LEU A 300 46.59 33.65 -7.20
CA LEU A 300 46.24 32.80 -6.04
C LEU A 300 46.60 31.33 -6.22
N SER A 301 47.15 30.90 -7.42
CA SER A 301 47.50 29.50 -7.63
C SER A 301 48.87 29.10 -7.03
N ASP A 302 49.73 30.06 -6.67
CA ASP A 302 51.12 29.78 -6.19
C ASP A 302 51.21 29.55 -4.66
N GLU A 303 50.11 29.52 -3.92
CA GLU A 303 50.11 29.37 -2.46
C GLU A 303 49.65 28.00 -1.93
N GLU A 304 49.40 27.03 -2.80
CA GLU A 304 49.08 25.63 -2.40
C GLU A 304 50.26 24.65 -2.62
N GLN A 305 51.51 25.06 -2.24
CA GLN A 305 52.60 24.11 -2.10
C GLN A 305 53.06 24.01 -0.66
#